data_7cb151960988c7271dae69cdb2afc4db
#
_entry.id   7cb151960988c7271dae69cdb2afc4db
#
_cell.length_a   1.000
_cell.length_b   1.000
_cell.length_c   1.000
_cell.angle_alpha   90.00
_cell.angle_beta   90.00
_cell.angle_gamma   90.00
#
_symmetry.space_group_name_H-M   'P 1'
#
loop_
_entity.id
_entity.type
_entity.pdbx_description
1 polymer ?
#
loop_
_entity_poly.entity_id
_entity_poly.type
_entity_poly.pdbx_seq_one_letter_code
_entity_poly.pdbx_strand_id
1 'polypeptide(L)'
;MSHHVTHASVTAWLAAYMHAWETYGPAAIGDLFTEHAEYRWHPADDPVVGRDAIVTAWLNPSGNASSRDEPGTYAGELHPFVGNGNRAVAIGTCTYWTDASRSKVDRIYYNNWLLEFDDDGKCSSFTEYWMSPRKASS
;
A
#
# COMPACT_ATOMS: atom_id res chain seq x y z
N MET A 1 -6.22 5.97 -26.03
CA MET A 1 -4.79 5.66 -25.80
C MET A 1 -4.62 5.12 -24.38
N SER A 2 -3.87 4.06 -24.25
CA SER A 2 -3.59 3.53 -22.92
C SER A 2 -2.62 4.44 -22.18
N HIS A 3 -2.84 4.62 -20.89
CA HIS A 3 -1.95 5.37 -20.02
C HIS A 3 -0.69 4.54 -19.78
N HIS A 4 0.45 5.15 -19.95
CA HIS A 4 1.73 4.55 -19.63
C HIS A 4 2.23 5.15 -18.32
N VAL A 5 2.52 4.29 -17.35
CA VAL A 5 3.12 4.74 -16.10
C VAL A 5 4.53 5.26 -16.36
N THR A 6 4.92 6.24 -15.57
CA THR A 6 6.29 6.77 -15.56
C THR A 6 6.84 6.63 -14.15
N HIS A 7 8.14 6.71 -14.00
CA HIS A 7 8.75 6.74 -12.65
C HIS A 7 8.10 7.84 -11.80
N ALA A 8 7.90 9.02 -12.38
CA ALA A 8 7.29 10.15 -11.66
C ALA A 8 5.84 9.87 -11.26
N SER A 9 5.04 9.27 -12.16
CA SER A 9 3.62 9.00 -11.85
C SER A 9 3.47 7.96 -10.76
N VAL A 10 4.30 6.92 -10.77
CA VAL A 10 4.27 5.89 -9.73
C VAL A 10 4.78 6.46 -8.40
N THR A 11 5.83 7.25 -8.41
CA THR A 11 6.34 7.93 -7.21
C THR A 11 5.27 8.82 -6.58
N ALA A 12 4.53 9.58 -7.39
CA ALA A 12 3.44 10.43 -6.90
C ALA A 12 2.31 9.60 -6.29
N TRP A 13 1.94 8.48 -6.93
CA TRP A 13 0.92 7.59 -6.40
C TRP A 13 1.35 6.98 -5.05
N LEU A 14 2.60 6.54 -4.95
CA LEU A 14 3.14 5.98 -3.71
C LEU A 14 3.14 7.02 -2.58
N ALA A 15 3.46 8.28 -2.88
CA ALA A 15 3.38 9.37 -1.90
C ALA A 15 1.94 9.57 -1.42
N ALA A 16 0.97 9.54 -2.34
CA ALA A 16 -0.45 9.64 -2.00
C ALA A 16 -0.92 8.45 -1.15
N TYR A 17 -0.42 7.25 -1.45
CA TYR A 17 -0.69 6.05 -0.64
C TYR A 17 -0.19 6.23 0.80
N MET A 18 1.04 6.68 0.96
CA MET A 18 1.61 6.89 2.30
C MET A 18 0.83 7.95 3.08
N HIS A 19 0.42 9.03 2.42
CA HIS A 19 -0.43 10.05 3.04
C HIS A 19 -1.77 9.47 3.49
N ALA A 20 -2.41 8.68 2.61
CA ALA A 20 -3.68 8.02 2.96
C ALA A 20 -3.52 7.08 4.15
N TRP A 21 -2.42 6.34 4.22
CA TRP A 21 -2.14 5.44 5.33
C TRP A 21 -1.87 6.20 6.64
N GLU A 22 -1.09 7.28 6.59
CA GLU A 22 -0.82 8.10 7.77
C GLU A 22 -2.08 8.71 8.36
N THR A 23 -3.00 9.15 7.52
CA THR A 23 -4.20 9.87 7.94
C THR A 23 -5.44 9.00 8.12
N TYR A 24 -5.48 7.82 7.46
CA TYR A 24 -6.69 6.99 7.36
C TYR A 24 -7.91 7.79 6.89
N GLY A 25 -7.69 8.82 6.06
CA GLY A 25 -8.78 9.63 5.50
C GLY A 25 -9.54 8.87 4.42
N PRO A 26 -10.86 8.69 4.54
CA PRO A 26 -11.64 7.92 3.56
C PRO A 26 -11.50 8.44 2.13
N ALA A 27 -11.53 9.75 1.94
CA ALA A 27 -11.37 10.36 0.62
C ALA A 27 -9.98 10.11 0.04
N ALA A 28 -8.93 10.25 0.87
CA ALA A 28 -7.55 10.02 0.45
C ALA A 28 -7.33 8.56 0.03
N ILE A 29 -7.90 7.62 0.77
CA ILE A 29 -7.84 6.20 0.44
C ILE A 29 -8.59 5.94 -0.88
N GLY A 30 -9.81 6.43 -0.99
CA GLY A 30 -10.64 6.20 -2.17
C GLY A 30 -10.05 6.78 -3.45
N ASP A 31 -9.39 7.92 -3.35
CA ASP A 31 -8.76 8.59 -4.50
C ASP A 31 -7.61 7.79 -5.12
N LEU A 32 -7.08 6.80 -4.42
CA LEU A 32 -6.01 5.94 -4.94
C LEU A 32 -6.49 4.91 -5.95
N PHE A 33 -7.77 4.55 -5.91
CA PHE A 33 -8.28 3.36 -6.58
C PHE A 33 -9.40 3.68 -7.57
N THR A 34 -9.52 2.81 -8.61
CA THR A 34 -10.65 2.85 -9.52
C THR A 34 -11.90 2.33 -8.81
N GLU A 35 -13.07 2.59 -9.40
CA GLU A 35 -14.37 2.15 -8.85
C GLU A 35 -14.46 0.64 -8.63
N HIS A 36 -13.86 -0.14 -9.54
CA HIS A 36 -13.90 -1.61 -9.48
C HIS A 36 -12.54 -2.23 -9.17
N ALA A 37 -11.66 -1.50 -8.51
CA ALA A 37 -10.31 -1.97 -8.18
C ALA A 37 -10.31 -3.26 -7.36
N GLU A 38 -9.26 -4.05 -7.54
CA GLU A 38 -9.02 -5.25 -6.74
C GLU A 38 -7.81 -5.01 -5.84
N TYR A 39 -7.93 -5.36 -4.58
CA TYR A 39 -6.89 -5.14 -3.57
C TYR A 39 -6.60 -6.42 -2.80
N ARG A 40 -5.33 -6.85 -2.81
CA ARG A 40 -4.87 -8.02 -2.04
C ARG A 40 -3.71 -7.63 -1.14
N TRP A 41 -3.86 -7.85 0.16
CA TRP A 41 -2.75 -7.70 1.11
C TRP A 41 -1.76 -8.86 1.05
N HIS A 42 -2.12 -9.95 0.39
CA HIS A 42 -1.30 -11.13 0.21
C HIS A 42 -1.72 -11.79 -1.10
N PRO A 43 -0.75 -12.32 -1.90
CA PRO A 43 -1.09 -12.88 -3.22
C PRO A 43 -2.04 -14.07 -3.18
N ALA A 44 -2.13 -14.79 -2.05
CA ALA A 44 -3.03 -15.94 -1.91
C ALA A 44 -4.45 -15.55 -1.48
N ASP A 45 -4.67 -14.29 -1.11
CA ASP A 45 -6.00 -13.83 -0.65
C ASP A 45 -6.97 -13.65 -1.81
N ASP A 46 -8.24 -13.85 -1.55
CA ASP A 46 -9.29 -13.34 -2.43
C ASP A 46 -9.23 -11.81 -2.41
N PRO A 47 -9.41 -11.14 -3.54
CA PRO A 47 -9.34 -9.68 -3.55
C PRO A 47 -10.52 -9.04 -2.85
N VAL A 48 -10.24 -7.90 -2.21
CA VAL A 48 -11.30 -6.95 -1.85
C VAL A 48 -11.62 -6.19 -3.13
N VAL A 49 -12.87 -6.26 -3.58
CA VAL A 49 -13.27 -5.70 -4.87
C VAL A 49 -14.14 -4.46 -4.68
N GLY A 50 -13.73 -3.39 -5.34
CA GLY A 50 -14.43 -2.12 -5.36
C GLY A 50 -13.85 -1.09 -4.40
N ARG A 51 -13.85 0.17 -4.86
CA ARG A 51 -13.31 1.29 -4.10
C ARG A 51 -13.89 1.39 -2.70
N ASP A 52 -15.21 1.33 -2.58
CA ASP A 52 -15.86 1.49 -1.29
C ASP A 52 -15.54 0.35 -0.33
N ALA A 53 -15.45 -0.88 -0.84
CA ALA A 53 -15.04 -2.03 -0.04
C ALA A 53 -13.59 -1.93 0.41
N ILE A 54 -12.71 -1.40 -0.44
CA ILE A 54 -11.31 -1.16 -0.10
C ILE A 54 -11.21 -0.12 1.01
N VAL A 55 -11.92 1.00 0.88
CA VAL A 55 -11.95 2.05 1.92
C VAL A 55 -12.43 1.46 3.25
N THR A 56 -13.52 0.70 3.22
CA THR A 56 -14.06 0.06 4.42
C THR A 56 -13.05 -0.89 5.06
N ALA A 57 -12.38 -1.71 4.25
CA ALA A 57 -11.38 -2.66 4.74
C ALA A 57 -10.16 -1.95 5.38
N TRP A 58 -9.73 -0.83 4.81
CA TRP A 58 -8.65 -0.03 5.38
C TRP A 58 -9.06 0.58 6.72
N LEU A 59 -10.28 1.11 6.79
CA LEU A 59 -10.77 1.79 8.00
C LEU A 59 -11.08 0.82 9.13
N ASN A 60 -11.42 -0.42 8.79
CA ASN A 60 -11.80 -1.44 9.77
C ASN A 60 -11.09 -2.78 9.48
N PRO A 61 -9.75 -2.86 9.61
CA PRO A 61 -8.99 -4.05 9.18
C PRO A 61 -9.46 -5.38 9.77
N SER A 62 -9.97 -5.36 11.01
CA SER A 62 -10.50 -6.57 11.67
C SER A 62 -11.96 -6.38 12.06
N GLY A 63 -12.70 -5.60 11.26
CA GLY A 63 -14.07 -5.23 11.59
C GLY A 63 -14.18 -4.22 12.73
N ASN A 64 -13.06 -3.60 13.12
CA ASN A 64 -12.98 -2.67 14.25
C ASN A 64 -11.95 -1.57 13.95
N ALA A 65 -12.34 -0.32 14.11
CA ALA A 65 -11.46 0.84 13.90
C ALA A 65 -10.23 0.82 14.82
N SER A 66 -10.31 0.19 15.98
CA SER A 66 -9.17 0.09 16.91
C SER A 66 -8.04 -0.81 16.41
N SER A 67 -8.27 -1.57 15.32
CA SER A 67 -7.23 -2.43 14.74
C SER A 67 -6.33 -1.69 13.74
N ARG A 68 -6.57 -0.41 13.48
CA ARG A 68 -5.69 0.41 12.65
C ARG A 68 -4.34 0.62 13.33
N ASP A 69 -3.33 0.85 12.51
CA ASP A 69 -2.02 1.21 13.03
C ASP A 69 -2.08 2.53 13.80
N GLU A 70 -1.39 2.60 14.94
CA GLU A 70 -1.38 3.81 15.74
C GLU A 70 -0.57 4.93 15.07
N PRO A 71 -1.07 6.18 15.09
CA PRO A 71 -0.36 7.31 14.48
C PRO A 71 1.08 7.43 15.00
N GLY A 72 2.01 7.65 14.07
CA GLY A 72 3.41 7.86 14.38
C GLY A 72 4.23 6.58 14.61
N THR A 73 3.59 5.41 14.68
CA THR A 73 4.27 4.14 14.97
C THR A 73 4.67 3.36 13.72
N TYR A 74 4.41 3.90 12.53
CA TYR A 74 4.71 3.21 11.28
C TYR A 74 5.08 4.20 10.18
N ALA A 75 5.87 3.71 9.22
CA ALA A 75 6.19 4.44 8.00
C ALA A 75 6.53 3.47 6.89
N GLY A 76 6.17 3.84 5.67
CA GLY A 76 6.54 3.09 4.49
C GLY A 76 7.48 3.89 3.61
N GLU A 77 8.43 3.19 2.98
CA GLU A 77 9.33 3.76 2.00
C GLU A 77 9.38 2.81 0.81
N LEU A 78 8.59 3.11 -0.20
CA LEU A 78 8.55 2.33 -1.43
C LEU A 78 8.86 3.24 -2.62
N HIS A 79 9.48 2.65 -3.63
CA HIS A 79 9.82 3.37 -4.86
C HIS A 79 9.57 2.47 -6.07
N PRO A 80 9.41 3.06 -7.27
CA PRO A 80 9.22 2.27 -8.48
C PRO A 80 10.48 1.47 -8.79
N PHE A 81 10.31 0.17 -9.03
CA PHE A 81 11.40 -0.69 -9.49
C PHE A 81 11.39 -0.80 -11.01
N VAL A 82 10.21 -1.04 -11.59
CA VAL A 82 10.03 -1.15 -13.03
C VAL A 82 8.60 -0.79 -13.39
N GLY A 83 8.39 -0.24 -14.57
CA GLY A 83 7.06 -0.01 -15.14
C GLY A 83 7.04 -0.41 -16.60
N ASN A 84 5.89 -0.90 -17.06
CA ASN A 84 5.67 -1.26 -18.45
C ASN A 84 4.19 -1.10 -18.79
N GLY A 85 3.88 -0.22 -19.73
CA GLY A 85 2.51 0.11 -20.06
C GLY A 85 1.80 0.70 -18.86
N ASN A 86 0.71 0.09 -18.42
CA ASN A 86 -0.06 0.54 -17.26
C ASN A 86 0.29 -0.21 -15.97
N ARG A 87 1.35 -1.00 -15.99
CA ARG A 87 1.77 -1.83 -14.85
C ARG A 87 3.06 -1.32 -14.24
N ALA A 88 3.19 -1.48 -12.94
CA ALA A 88 4.42 -1.13 -12.23
C ALA A 88 4.66 -2.11 -11.07
N VAL A 89 5.93 -2.24 -10.73
CA VAL A 89 6.36 -2.91 -9.50
C VAL A 89 7.02 -1.86 -8.61
N ALA A 90 6.53 -1.75 -7.38
CA ALA A 90 7.16 -0.91 -6.36
C ALA A 90 7.82 -1.81 -5.33
N ILE A 91 8.99 -1.41 -4.85
CA ILE A 91 9.72 -2.15 -3.81
C ILE A 91 10.12 -1.21 -2.68
N GLY A 92 10.27 -1.77 -1.51
CA GLY A 92 10.72 -1.02 -0.34
C GLY A 92 10.40 -1.71 0.96
N THR A 93 10.33 -0.92 2.03
CA THR A 93 10.12 -1.43 3.37
C THR A 93 9.01 -0.67 4.08
N CYS A 94 8.31 -1.38 4.96
CA CYS A 94 7.42 -0.76 5.95
C CYS A 94 7.98 -1.06 7.33
N THR A 95 8.22 -0.02 8.11
CA THR A 95 8.80 -0.12 9.44
C THR A 95 7.74 0.22 10.49
N TYR A 96 7.69 -0.59 11.54
CA TYR A 96 6.82 -0.39 12.68
C TYR A 96 7.67 -0.24 13.92
N TRP A 97 7.35 0.77 14.74
CA TRP A 97 8.03 1.04 16.01
C TRP A 97 7.13 0.66 17.18
N THR A 98 7.72 0.41 18.34
CA THR A 98 6.97 0.05 19.54
C THR A 98 6.11 1.20 20.06
N ASP A 99 6.52 2.44 19.79
CA ASP A 99 5.74 3.64 20.11
C ASP A 99 6.11 4.81 19.18
N ALA A 100 5.43 5.93 19.34
CA ALA A 100 5.59 7.09 18.48
C ALA A 100 6.92 7.84 18.66
N SER A 101 7.71 7.52 19.68
CA SER A 101 9.06 8.07 19.84
C SER A 101 10.04 7.52 18.81
N ARG A 102 9.70 6.37 18.20
CA ARG A 102 10.51 5.67 17.18
C ARG A 102 11.90 5.30 17.69
N SER A 103 12.05 5.10 18.98
CA SER A 103 13.33 4.74 19.60
C SER A 103 13.66 3.25 19.44
N LYS A 104 12.65 2.41 19.24
CA LYS A 104 12.80 0.96 19.09
C LYS A 104 11.94 0.42 17.98
N VAL A 105 12.56 -0.24 17.01
CA VAL A 105 11.86 -0.93 15.92
C VAL A 105 11.18 -2.19 16.47
N ASP A 106 9.90 -2.33 16.19
CA ASP A 106 9.12 -3.52 16.50
C ASP A 106 9.29 -4.58 15.40
N ARG A 107 9.04 -4.19 14.15
CA ARG A 107 9.18 -5.09 13.00
C ARG A 107 9.37 -4.30 11.71
N ILE A 108 9.95 -4.97 10.73
CA ILE A 108 10.11 -4.44 9.37
C ILE A 108 9.57 -5.48 8.40
N TYR A 109 8.80 -5.02 7.42
CA TYR A 109 8.38 -5.84 6.29
C TYR A 109 9.08 -5.35 5.03
N TYR A 110 9.59 -6.30 4.24
CA TYR A 110 10.11 -6.05 2.91
C TYR A 110 9.01 -6.32 1.91
N ASN A 111 8.71 -5.36 1.06
CA ASN A 111 7.52 -5.38 0.21
C ASN A 111 7.86 -5.30 -1.27
N ASN A 112 7.10 -6.06 -2.06
CA ASN A 112 6.92 -5.85 -3.48
C ASN A 112 5.44 -5.65 -3.73
N TRP A 113 5.08 -4.57 -4.41
CA TRP A 113 3.70 -4.30 -4.77
C TRP A 113 3.55 -4.38 -6.28
N LEU A 114 2.62 -5.22 -6.73
CA LEU A 114 2.25 -5.32 -8.15
C LEU A 114 1.06 -4.41 -8.38
N LEU A 115 1.25 -3.45 -9.27
CA LEU A 115 0.30 -2.36 -9.49
C LEU A 115 -0.16 -2.31 -10.94
N GLU A 116 -1.46 -2.08 -11.16
CA GLU A 116 -2.01 -1.73 -12.45
C GLU A 116 -2.82 -0.45 -12.31
N PHE A 117 -2.76 0.41 -13.32
CA PHE A 117 -3.37 1.74 -13.29
C PHE A 117 -4.31 1.93 -14.47
N ASP A 118 -5.33 2.79 -14.28
CA ASP A 118 -6.18 3.23 -15.38
C ASP A 118 -5.59 4.49 -16.05
N ASP A 119 -6.31 5.03 -17.04
CA ASP A 119 -5.86 6.20 -17.78
C ASP A 119 -5.81 7.49 -16.94
N ASP A 120 -6.51 7.51 -15.81
CA ASP A 120 -6.51 8.63 -14.88
C ASP A 120 -5.42 8.51 -13.80
N GLY A 121 -4.61 7.46 -13.85
CA GLY A 121 -3.55 7.24 -12.87
C GLY A 121 -4.04 6.65 -11.55
N LYS A 122 -5.27 6.13 -11.51
CA LYS A 122 -5.80 5.43 -10.35
C LYS A 122 -5.49 3.94 -10.44
N CYS A 123 -5.23 3.33 -9.29
CA CYS A 123 -4.87 1.91 -9.23
C CYS A 123 -6.10 1.03 -9.43
N SER A 124 -6.02 0.14 -10.40
CA SER A 124 -7.09 -0.83 -10.70
C SER A 124 -6.80 -2.21 -10.12
N SER A 125 -5.54 -2.51 -9.81
CA SER A 125 -5.16 -3.78 -9.19
C SER A 125 -3.93 -3.56 -8.31
N PHE A 126 -4.03 -4.01 -7.07
CA PHE A 126 -2.98 -3.92 -6.07
C PHE A 126 -2.78 -5.30 -5.45
N THR A 127 -1.56 -5.81 -5.48
CA THR A 127 -1.21 -7.05 -4.79
C THR A 127 0.09 -6.83 -4.04
N GLU A 128 0.04 -7.08 -2.73
CA GLU A 128 1.20 -6.96 -1.86
C GLU A 128 1.85 -8.33 -1.66
N TYR A 129 3.17 -8.37 -1.90
CA TYR A 129 4.03 -9.48 -1.50
C TYR A 129 4.89 -8.93 -0.36
N TRP A 130 4.70 -9.45 0.85
CA TRP A 130 5.48 -9.00 1.99
C TRP A 130 6.24 -10.15 2.61
N MET A 131 7.37 -9.84 3.22
CA MET A 131 8.16 -10.83 3.94
C MET A 131 8.86 -10.19 5.13
N SER A 132 9.00 -10.97 6.19
CA SER A 132 9.76 -10.57 7.37
C SER A 132 11.26 -10.79 7.14
N PRO A 133 12.14 -10.10 7.88
CA PRO A 133 13.55 -10.39 7.84
C PRO A 133 13.82 -11.85 8.14
N ARG A 134 14.85 -12.40 7.49
CA ARG A 134 15.33 -13.73 7.81
C ARG A 134 15.88 -13.73 9.23
N LYS A 135 15.52 -14.74 10.04
CA LYS A 135 16.13 -14.87 11.36
C LYS A 135 17.62 -15.08 11.23
N ALA A 136 18.39 -14.39 12.09
CA ALA A 136 19.82 -14.63 12.16
C ALA A 136 20.08 -16.08 12.54
N SER A 137 21.06 -16.71 11.87
CA SER A 137 21.51 -18.05 12.25
C SER A 137 22.17 -17.97 13.62
N SER A 138 21.71 -18.78 14.51
CA SER A 138 22.34 -18.89 15.83
C SER A 138 23.46 -19.90 15.79
#